data_bb877cb1bff898540a9d609a68269311
#
_entry.id   bb877cb1bff898540a9d609a68269311
#
_cell.length_a   1.000
_cell.length_b   1.000
_cell.length_c   1.000
_cell.angle_alpha   90.00
_cell.angle_beta   90.00
_cell.angle_gamma   90.00
#
_symmetry.space_group_name_H-M   'P 1'
#
loop_
_entity.id
_entity.type
_entity.pdbx_description
1 polymer ?
#
loop_
_entity_poly.entity_id
_entity_poly.type
_entity_poly.pdbx_seq_one_letter_code
_entity_poly.pdbx_strand_id
1 'polypeptide(L)'
;VLVSAAAGSGKTGVLTERILSRLRDGESIDELLMLTFTRAAAGEMKNRIREKIRGEADGAGEESRSFWQQQLTFLGDAPVTTIHSFCLRLLRRHYHLIPGLDPKFRIGDDRRMAILREDLLSAYLEECYTEADEEKRRRFFDLLSLYGSRLSDEGLKKEILHLMDFSCAQGDPEAWLDEKYRRFCDIDGWYREVMDVARQDIALLKAETLHDIETMNDLASPLSAIETLKGDLLALSDLETAEWDALSGAKPFGKKKPKRKEEDPGQNEYIKLRRDIRKKYFEDRVAVYFRRPFSDYASEISAVAEAIGTLTAMVKTFFQRY
;
A
#
# COMPACT_ATOMS: atom_id res chain seq x y z
N VAL A 1 -0.19 15.72 -13.34
CA VAL A 1 -1.60 15.68 -13.80
C VAL A 1 -1.99 14.23 -14.01
N LEU A 2 -3.03 13.78 -13.31
CA LEU A 2 -3.65 12.47 -13.50
C LEU A 2 -4.82 12.60 -14.47
N VAL A 3 -4.86 11.79 -15.53
CA VAL A 3 -5.98 11.74 -16.48
C VAL A 3 -6.64 10.38 -16.37
N SER A 4 -7.86 10.34 -15.83
CA SER A 4 -8.68 9.14 -15.79
C SER A 4 -9.48 9.00 -17.09
N ALA A 5 -9.43 7.83 -17.71
CA ALA A 5 -10.11 7.59 -18.98
C ALA A 5 -10.47 6.11 -19.16
N ALA A 6 -11.70 5.82 -19.56
CA ALA A 6 -12.17 4.46 -19.86
C ALA A 6 -11.51 3.87 -21.13
N ALA A 7 -11.66 2.57 -21.36
CA ALA A 7 -11.24 1.96 -22.63
C ALA A 7 -11.98 2.63 -23.81
N GLY A 8 -11.27 2.94 -24.90
CA GLY A 8 -11.85 3.59 -26.07
C GLY A 8 -12.08 5.11 -25.97
N SER A 9 -11.79 5.74 -24.85
CA SER A 9 -12.03 7.17 -24.61
C SER A 9 -11.04 8.14 -25.31
N GLY A 10 -10.18 7.64 -26.18
CA GLY A 10 -9.21 8.49 -26.90
C GLY A 10 -7.95 8.87 -26.11
N LYS A 11 -7.59 8.13 -25.05
CA LYS A 11 -6.39 8.39 -24.20
C LYS A 11 -5.13 8.72 -24.99
N THR A 12 -4.85 7.93 -26.03
CA THR A 12 -3.66 8.12 -26.86
C THR A 12 -3.73 9.43 -27.66
N GLY A 13 -4.93 9.82 -28.09
CA GLY A 13 -5.14 11.10 -28.78
C GLY A 13 -4.88 12.30 -27.86
N VAL A 14 -5.42 12.25 -26.63
CA VAL A 14 -5.18 13.28 -25.61
C VAL A 14 -3.70 13.41 -25.26
N LEU A 15 -3.01 12.27 -25.11
CA LEU A 15 -1.58 12.26 -24.82
C LEU A 15 -0.77 12.86 -25.98
N THR A 16 -1.10 12.51 -27.22
CA THR A 16 -0.42 13.05 -28.41
C THR A 16 -0.64 14.56 -28.51
N GLU A 17 -1.86 15.03 -28.26
CA GLU A 17 -2.14 16.48 -28.28
C GLU A 17 -1.40 17.24 -27.17
N ARG A 18 -1.28 16.65 -26.00
CA ARG A 18 -0.47 17.22 -24.91
C ARG A 18 1.02 17.33 -25.26
N ILE A 19 1.56 16.33 -25.96
CA ILE A 19 2.95 16.38 -26.46
C ILE A 19 3.11 17.55 -27.45
N LEU A 20 2.17 17.69 -28.40
CA LEU A 20 2.20 18.81 -29.35
C LEU A 20 2.09 20.16 -28.66
N SER A 21 1.24 20.29 -27.65
CA SER A 21 1.15 21.51 -26.85
C SER A 21 2.51 21.89 -26.25
N ARG A 22 3.22 20.93 -25.67
CA ARG A 22 4.56 21.18 -25.10
C ARG A 22 5.58 21.60 -26.17
N LEU A 23 5.53 20.96 -27.35
CA LEU A 23 6.38 21.36 -28.46
C LEU A 23 6.04 22.79 -28.95
N ARG A 24 4.75 23.17 -29.01
CA ARG A 24 4.34 24.55 -29.33
C ARG A 24 4.81 25.56 -28.28
N ASP A 25 4.94 25.13 -27.02
CA ASP A 25 5.49 25.91 -25.91
C ASP A 25 7.04 26.02 -25.95
N GLY A 26 7.70 25.39 -26.98
CA GLY A 26 9.13 25.47 -27.21
C GLY A 26 9.96 24.35 -26.59
N GLU A 27 9.35 23.33 -25.98
CA GLU A 27 10.06 22.15 -25.50
C GLU A 27 10.53 21.27 -26.68
N SER A 28 11.60 20.48 -26.49
CA SER A 28 12.09 19.56 -27.51
C SER A 28 11.58 18.13 -27.26
N ILE A 29 11.27 17.39 -28.36
CA ILE A 29 10.71 16.04 -28.29
C ILE A 29 11.66 15.02 -27.64
N ASP A 30 12.96 15.21 -27.75
CA ASP A 30 14.01 14.35 -27.17
C ASP A 30 14.15 14.55 -25.64
N GLU A 31 13.64 15.66 -25.11
CA GLU A 31 13.55 15.92 -23.66
C GLU A 31 12.34 15.27 -23.02
N LEU A 32 11.37 14.77 -23.81
CA LEU A 32 10.13 14.18 -23.33
C LEU A 32 10.25 12.64 -23.26
N LEU A 33 10.13 12.09 -22.05
CA LEU A 33 10.07 10.64 -21.83
C LEU A 33 8.63 10.15 -21.95
N MET A 34 8.38 9.26 -22.92
CA MET A 34 7.07 8.66 -23.18
C MET A 34 7.14 7.15 -22.96
N LEU A 35 6.44 6.68 -21.92
CA LEU A 35 6.47 5.27 -21.54
C LEU A 35 5.13 4.57 -21.85
N THR A 36 5.24 3.36 -22.38
CA THR A 36 4.11 2.46 -22.67
C THR A 36 4.36 1.08 -22.10
N PHE A 37 3.30 0.24 -22.05
CA PHE A 37 3.43 -1.13 -21.58
C PHE A 37 3.99 -2.08 -22.66
N THR A 38 3.67 -1.85 -23.94
CA THR A 38 4.09 -2.76 -25.02
C THR A 38 4.93 -2.04 -26.07
N ARG A 39 5.81 -2.78 -26.72
CA ARG A 39 6.63 -2.26 -27.83
C ARG A 39 5.75 -1.81 -29.01
N ALA A 40 4.66 -2.56 -29.27
CA ALA A 40 3.70 -2.19 -30.32
C ALA A 40 3.06 -0.82 -30.03
N ALA A 41 2.58 -0.61 -28.80
CA ALA A 41 2.01 0.68 -28.39
C ALA A 41 3.04 1.83 -28.47
N ALA A 42 4.31 1.58 -28.13
CA ALA A 42 5.37 2.59 -28.27
C ALA A 42 5.60 2.95 -29.75
N GLY A 43 5.63 1.96 -30.64
CA GLY A 43 5.76 2.16 -32.08
C GLY A 43 4.57 2.93 -32.67
N GLU A 44 3.35 2.56 -32.28
CA GLU A 44 2.13 3.26 -32.71
C GLU A 44 2.13 4.71 -32.22
N MET A 45 2.47 4.94 -30.95
CA MET A 45 2.58 6.30 -30.39
C MET A 45 3.60 7.13 -31.16
N LYS A 46 4.79 6.58 -31.43
CA LYS A 46 5.84 7.27 -32.20
C LYS A 46 5.37 7.64 -33.61
N ASN A 47 4.59 6.77 -34.27
CA ASN A 47 4.03 7.06 -35.59
C ASN A 47 2.97 8.17 -35.51
N ARG A 48 2.06 8.12 -34.55
CA ARG A 48 1.02 9.17 -34.36
C ARG A 48 1.64 10.55 -34.09
N ILE A 49 2.69 10.59 -33.25
CA ILE A 49 3.42 11.83 -32.96
C ILE A 49 4.07 12.34 -34.26
N ARG A 50 4.70 11.45 -35.05
CA ARG A 50 5.32 11.82 -36.32
C ARG A 50 4.32 12.44 -37.31
N GLU A 51 3.14 11.82 -37.45
CA GLU A 51 2.10 12.33 -38.34
C GLU A 51 1.60 13.71 -37.88
N LYS A 52 1.43 13.89 -36.61
CA LYS A 52 0.98 15.18 -36.03
C LYS A 52 2.04 16.28 -36.23
N ILE A 53 3.33 15.99 -35.95
CA ILE A 53 4.44 16.95 -36.17
C ILE A 53 4.53 17.31 -37.66
N ARG A 54 4.32 16.36 -38.57
CA ARG A 54 4.29 16.64 -40.02
C ARG A 54 3.14 17.60 -40.37
N GLY A 55 1.94 17.34 -39.84
CA GLY A 55 0.80 18.24 -40.04
C GLY A 55 1.05 19.66 -39.54
N GLU A 56 1.74 19.83 -38.41
CA GLU A 56 2.16 21.16 -37.93
C GLU A 56 3.18 21.80 -38.85
N ALA A 57 4.17 21.02 -39.33
CA ALA A 57 5.20 21.51 -40.26
C ALA A 57 4.62 21.97 -41.61
N ASP A 58 3.61 21.23 -42.13
CA ASP A 58 2.96 21.56 -43.41
C ASP A 58 2.05 22.79 -43.29
N GLY A 59 1.45 23.04 -42.13
CA GLY A 59 0.61 24.21 -41.85
C GLY A 59 1.37 25.45 -41.38
N ALA A 60 2.68 25.35 -41.09
CA ALA A 60 3.47 26.40 -40.49
C ALA A 60 4.10 27.34 -41.54
N GLY A 61 4.25 28.63 -41.16
CA GLY A 61 5.08 29.56 -41.90
C GLY A 61 6.58 29.19 -41.90
N GLU A 62 7.37 29.82 -42.78
CA GLU A 62 8.79 29.44 -42.99
C GLU A 62 9.62 29.38 -41.69
N GLU A 63 9.47 30.33 -40.79
CA GLU A 63 10.21 30.38 -39.52
C GLU A 63 9.89 29.22 -38.60
N SER A 64 8.61 28.82 -38.47
CA SER A 64 8.18 27.74 -37.61
C SER A 64 8.38 26.36 -38.24
N ARG A 65 8.44 26.26 -39.56
CA ARG A 65 8.66 25.02 -40.29
C ARG A 65 10.00 24.37 -39.95
N SER A 66 11.05 25.17 -39.81
CA SER A 66 12.38 24.69 -39.44
C SER A 66 12.40 24.00 -38.08
N PHE A 67 11.70 24.56 -37.09
CA PHE A 67 11.53 23.97 -35.78
C PHE A 67 10.84 22.60 -35.85
N TRP A 68 9.70 22.51 -36.56
CA TRP A 68 8.99 21.23 -36.70
C TRP A 68 9.76 20.17 -37.44
N GLN A 69 10.56 20.54 -38.46
CA GLN A 69 11.46 19.61 -39.15
C GLN A 69 12.58 19.11 -38.23
N GLN A 70 13.09 19.96 -37.36
CA GLN A 70 14.05 19.57 -36.32
C GLN A 70 13.43 18.59 -35.35
N GLN A 71 12.18 18.81 -34.87
CA GLN A 71 11.47 17.88 -34.02
C GLN A 71 11.25 16.51 -34.68
N LEU A 72 10.99 16.45 -36.00
CA LEU A 72 10.92 15.18 -36.75
C LEU A 72 12.25 14.42 -36.73
N THR A 73 13.35 15.12 -36.80
CA THR A 73 14.68 14.52 -36.70
C THR A 73 14.93 13.98 -35.30
N PHE A 74 14.69 14.79 -34.28
CA PHE A 74 14.87 14.42 -32.87
C PHE A 74 13.94 13.28 -32.43
N LEU A 75 12.75 13.14 -33.03
CA LEU A 75 11.85 12.05 -32.77
C LEU A 75 12.50 10.66 -33.01
N GLY A 76 13.53 10.60 -33.89
CA GLY A 76 14.33 9.39 -34.13
C GLY A 76 14.88 8.83 -32.81
N ASP A 77 15.49 9.70 -32.02
CA ASP A 77 16.19 9.39 -30.76
C ASP A 77 15.34 9.61 -29.50
N ALA A 78 14.17 10.24 -29.66
CA ALA A 78 13.26 10.51 -28.55
C ALA A 78 12.87 9.22 -27.81
N PRO A 79 12.83 9.25 -26.47
CA PRO A 79 12.61 8.07 -25.64
C PRO A 79 11.11 7.69 -25.58
N VAL A 80 10.54 7.27 -26.73
CA VAL A 80 9.20 6.66 -26.85
C VAL A 80 9.38 5.15 -26.76
N THR A 81 9.15 4.57 -25.57
CA THR A 81 9.58 3.19 -25.32
C THR A 81 8.77 2.52 -24.21
N THR A 82 9.02 1.24 -23.96
CA THR A 82 8.49 0.56 -22.76
C THR A 82 9.34 0.88 -21.54
N ILE A 83 8.74 0.78 -20.35
CA ILE A 83 9.44 0.95 -19.06
C ILE A 83 10.69 0.06 -19.01
N HIS A 84 10.56 -1.23 -19.33
CA HIS A 84 11.67 -2.18 -19.32
C HIS A 84 12.80 -1.77 -20.29
N SER A 85 12.46 -1.34 -21.51
CA SER A 85 13.47 -0.91 -22.49
C SER A 85 14.14 0.39 -22.07
N PHE A 86 13.42 1.30 -21.40
CA PHE A 86 13.98 2.51 -20.83
C PHE A 86 14.98 2.18 -19.70
N CYS A 87 14.56 1.37 -18.73
CA CYS A 87 15.43 0.93 -17.63
C CYS A 87 16.70 0.23 -18.14
N LEU A 88 16.56 -0.68 -19.13
CA LEU A 88 17.71 -1.35 -19.73
C LEU A 88 18.69 -0.36 -20.38
N ARG A 89 18.19 0.66 -21.08
CA ARG A 89 19.00 1.71 -21.68
C ARG A 89 19.70 2.53 -20.61
N LEU A 90 19.00 2.86 -19.53
CA LEU A 90 19.56 3.61 -18.41
C LEU A 90 20.69 2.83 -17.73
N LEU A 91 20.46 1.56 -17.42
CA LEU A 91 21.47 0.66 -16.84
C LEU A 91 22.70 0.53 -17.75
N ARG A 92 22.52 0.34 -19.08
CA ARG A 92 23.63 0.27 -20.03
C ARG A 92 24.40 1.57 -20.18
N ARG A 93 23.76 2.71 -19.96
CA ARG A 93 24.43 4.01 -20.00
C ARG A 93 25.23 4.27 -18.72
N HIS A 94 24.76 3.76 -17.59
CA HIS A 94 25.29 4.06 -16.26
C HIS A 94 25.86 2.83 -15.54
N TYR A 95 26.18 1.73 -16.25
CA TYR A 95 26.66 0.49 -15.64
C TYR A 95 27.88 0.70 -14.73
N HIS A 96 28.74 1.67 -15.07
CA HIS A 96 29.95 2.02 -14.33
C HIS A 96 29.67 2.58 -12.92
N LEU A 97 28.42 3.00 -12.64
CA LEU A 97 27.99 3.46 -11.31
C LEU A 97 27.47 2.31 -10.43
N ILE A 98 27.29 1.11 -11.00
CA ILE A 98 26.73 -0.04 -10.28
C ILE A 98 27.87 -1.06 -10.07
N PRO A 99 28.34 -1.23 -8.80
CA PRO A 99 29.41 -2.18 -8.51
C PRO A 99 29.01 -3.60 -8.95
N GLY A 100 29.92 -4.30 -9.63
CA GLY A 100 29.71 -5.69 -10.05
C GLY A 100 28.85 -5.90 -11.30
N LEU A 101 28.24 -4.84 -11.88
CA LEU A 101 27.44 -4.99 -13.09
C LEU A 101 28.34 -5.13 -14.33
N ASP A 102 28.29 -6.29 -15.01
CA ASP A 102 28.97 -6.50 -16.29
C ASP A 102 28.32 -5.62 -17.37
N PRO A 103 29.08 -4.80 -18.14
CA PRO A 103 28.54 -4.00 -19.25
C PRO A 103 27.83 -4.84 -20.33
N LYS A 104 28.14 -6.13 -20.43
CA LYS A 104 27.51 -7.07 -21.35
C LYS A 104 26.31 -7.83 -20.77
N PHE A 105 25.81 -7.40 -19.62
CA PHE A 105 24.66 -8.05 -18.98
C PHE A 105 23.47 -8.16 -19.94
N ARG A 106 22.66 -9.20 -19.75
CA ARG A 106 21.43 -9.48 -20.51
C ARG A 106 20.27 -9.66 -19.55
N ILE A 107 19.09 -9.31 -20.01
CA ILE A 107 17.86 -9.66 -19.28
C ILE A 107 17.70 -11.17 -19.35
N GLY A 108 17.58 -11.79 -18.18
CA GLY A 108 17.31 -13.22 -18.06
C GLY A 108 15.91 -13.59 -18.59
N ASP A 109 15.77 -14.81 -19.03
CA ASP A 109 14.45 -15.41 -19.28
C ASP A 109 13.78 -15.73 -17.93
N ASP A 110 12.49 -15.42 -17.79
CA ASP A 110 11.76 -15.52 -16.52
C ASP A 110 11.85 -16.94 -15.91
N ARG A 111 11.79 -17.99 -16.74
CA ARG A 111 11.88 -19.38 -16.27
C ARG A 111 13.28 -19.72 -15.74
N ARG A 112 14.31 -19.25 -16.47
CA ARG A 112 15.71 -19.47 -16.04
C ARG A 112 16.00 -18.71 -14.76
N MET A 113 15.48 -17.48 -14.64
CA MET A 113 15.65 -16.69 -13.42
C MET A 113 14.90 -17.30 -12.24
N ALA A 114 13.71 -17.87 -12.45
CA ALA A 114 12.99 -18.59 -11.39
C ALA A 114 13.76 -19.82 -10.90
N ILE A 115 14.32 -20.62 -11.81
CA ILE A 115 15.17 -21.78 -11.44
C ILE A 115 16.42 -21.32 -10.67
N LEU A 116 17.13 -20.30 -11.17
CA LEU A 116 18.32 -19.78 -10.52
C LEU A 116 18.01 -19.28 -9.10
N ARG A 117 16.88 -18.59 -8.91
CA ARG A 117 16.45 -18.13 -7.58
C ARG A 117 16.22 -19.31 -6.63
N GLU A 118 15.54 -20.34 -7.12
CA GLU A 118 15.27 -21.55 -6.33
C GLU A 118 16.55 -22.28 -5.94
N ASP A 119 17.47 -22.46 -6.89
CA ASP A 119 18.76 -23.10 -6.66
C ASP A 119 19.61 -22.30 -5.66
N LEU A 120 19.71 -20.99 -5.83
CA LEU A 120 20.46 -20.10 -4.92
C LEU A 120 19.84 -20.10 -3.52
N LEU A 121 18.50 -20.06 -3.42
CA LEU A 121 17.81 -20.07 -2.14
C LEU A 121 18.00 -21.43 -1.44
N SER A 122 17.92 -22.52 -2.16
CA SER A 122 18.16 -23.86 -1.62
C SER A 122 19.60 -23.99 -1.10
N ALA A 123 20.58 -23.54 -1.87
CA ALA A 123 21.98 -23.52 -1.44
C ALA A 123 22.20 -22.65 -0.18
N TYR A 124 21.55 -21.50 -0.12
CA TYR A 124 21.61 -20.61 1.04
C TYR A 124 21.00 -21.25 2.30
N LEU A 125 19.86 -21.94 2.17
CA LEU A 125 19.25 -22.64 3.31
C LEU A 125 20.12 -23.81 3.78
N GLU A 126 20.77 -24.56 2.88
CA GLU A 126 21.74 -25.60 3.26
C GLU A 126 22.90 -25.03 4.10
N GLU A 127 23.39 -23.83 3.78
CA GLU A 127 24.38 -23.16 4.62
C GLU A 127 23.80 -22.83 6.01
N CYS A 128 22.55 -22.35 6.07
CA CYS A 128 21.88 -22.06 7.35
C CYS A 128 21.69 -23.30 8.22
N TYR A 129 21.40 -24.46 7.63
CA TYR A 129 21.32 -25.74 8.34
C TYR A 129 22.66 -26.16 8.95
N THR A 130 23.76 -25.83 8.31
CA THR A 130 25.13 -26.20 8.70
C THR A 130 25.89 -25.05 9.37
N GLU A 131 25.22 -23.95 9.71
CA GLU A 131 25.83 -22.78 10.36
C GLU A 131 26.58 -23.18 11.64
N ALA A 132 27.83 -22.78 11.71
CA ALA A 132 28.72 -23.12 12.82
C ALA A 132 28.40 -22.34 14.11
N ASP A 133 27.90 -21.11 13.96
CA ASP A 133 27.45 -20.28 15.06
C ASP A 133 26.14 -20.85 15.60
N GLU A 134 26.19 -21.36 16.83
CA GLU A 134 25.09 -22.05 17.49
C GLU A 134 23.88 -21.13 17.69
N GLU A 135 24.11 -19.84 17.98
CA GLU A 135 23.05 -18.87 18.19
C GLU A 135 22.32 -18.51 16.86
N LYS A 136 23.06 -18.30 15.77
CA LYS A 136 22.48 -18.09 14.44
C LYS A 136 21.70 -19.31 13.98
N ARG A 137 22.26 -20.50 14.19
CA ARG A 137 21.60 -21.76 13.85
C ARG A 137 20.30 -21.94 14.64
N ARG A 138 20.30 -21.65 15.95
CA ARG A 138 19.09 -21.68 16.79
C ARG A 138 18.02 -20.75 16.24
N ARG A 139 18.36 -19.49 15.96
CA ARG A 139 17.42 -18.50 15.39
C ARG A 139 16.83 -18.94 14.05
N PHE A 140 17.64 -19.59 13.21
CA PHE A 140 17.17 -20.17 11.96
C PHE A 140 16.14 -21.28 12.21
N PHE A 141 16.39 -22.20 13.14
CA PHE A 141 15.44 -23.27 13.46
C PHE A 141 14.17 -22.74 14.14
N ASP A 142 14.26 -21.72 14.97
CA ASP A 142 13.12 -21.05 15.56
C ASP A 142 12.24 -20.43 14.44
N LEU A 143 12.85 -19.72 13.50
CA LEU A 143 12.16 -19.19 12.32
C LEU A 143 11.55 -20.29 11.44
N LEU A 144 12.29 -21.36 11.18
CA LEU A 144 11.82 -22.49 10.40
C LEU A 144 10.59 -23.16 11.05
N SER A 145 10.54 -23.22 12.38
CA SER A 145 9.40 -23.76 13.12
C SER A 145 8.11 -22.94 12.96
N LEU A 146 8.23 -21.64 12.67
CA LEU A 146 7.09 -20.73 12.47
C LEU A 146 6.53 -20.82 11.04
N TYR A 147 7.41 -20.94 10.04
CA TYR A 147 7.01 -20.86 8.62
C TYR A 147 7.13 -22.21 7.89
N GLY A 148 7.87 -23.15 8.44
CA GLY A 148 8.03 -24.48 7.88
C GLY A 148 7.10 -25.51 8.53
N SER A 149 7.06 -26.69 7.93
CA SER A 149 6.64 -27.89 8.63
C SER A 149 7.88 -28.59 9.16
N ARG A 150 7.74 -29.49 10.15
CA ARG A 150 8.88 -30.28 10.68
C ARG A 150 9.63 -31.09 9.61
N LEU A 151 9.09 -31.17 8.39
CA LEU A 151 9.60 -31.99 7.29
C LEU A 151 9.90 -31.18 6.01
N SER A 152 9.67 -29.86 5.99
CA SER A 152 9.82 -29.06 4.78
C SER A 152 10.11 -27.59 5.11
N ASP A 153 11.05 -27.00 4.38
CA ASP A 153 11.39 -25.57 4.40
C ASP A 153 10.66 -24.75 3.33
N GLU A 154 9.74 -25.36 2.56
CA GLU A 154 9.01 -24.73 1.49
C GLU A 154 8.20 -23.48 1.93
N GLY A 155 7.63 -23.52 3.15
CA GLY A 155 6.95 -22.37 3.72
C GLY A 155 7.89 -21.20 3.91
N LEU A 156 9.07 -21.43 4.48
CA LEU A 156 10.09 -20.41 4.69
C LEU A 156 10.64 -19.87 3.36
N LYS A 157 10.92 -20.75 2.38
CA LYS A 157 11.34 -20.34 1.03
C LYS A 157 10.34 -19.40 0.40
N LYS A 158 9.05 -19.75 0.46
CA LYS A 158 7.98 -18.92 -0.08
C LYS A 158 7.94 -17.54 0.57
N GLU A 159 8.09 -17.46 1.88
CA GLU A 159 8.06 -16.18 2.59
C GLU A 159 9.30 -15.32 2.27
N ILE A 160 10.48 -15.92 2.17
CA ILE A 160 11.71 -15.22 1.76
C ILE A 160 11.52 -14.62 0.35
N LEU A 161 11.05 -15.41 -0.62
CA LEU A 161 10.84 -14.94 -2.00
C LEU A 161 9.75 -13.88 -2.06
N HIS A 162 8.65 -14.06 -1.33
CA HIS A 162 7.56 -13.09 -1.28
C HIS A 162 8.02 -11.74 -0.71
N LEU A 163 8.73 -11.77 0.42
CA LEU A 163 9.23 -10.56 1.05
C LEU A 163 10.31 -9.87 0.20
N MET A 164 11.17 -10.65 -0.46
CA MET A 164 12.13 -10.13 -1.44
C MET A 164 11.43 -9.43 -2.60
N ASP A 165 10.45 -10.06 -3.25
CA ASP A 165 9.73 -9.47 -4.38
C ASP A 165 8.99 -8.18 -3.97
N PHE A 166 8.40 -8.16 -2.78
CA PHE A 166 7.72 -6.99 -2.26
C PHE A 166 8.70 -5.84 -1.96
N SER A 167 9.86 -6.16 -1.38
CA SER A 167 10.90 -5.17 -1.09
C SER A 167 11.53 -4.60 -2.37
N CYS A 168 11.72 -5.41 -3.41
CA CYS A 168 12.23 -4.97 -4.72
C CYS A 168 11.33 -3.92 -5.41
N ALA A 169 10.04 -3.86 -5.06
CA ALA A 169 9.14 -2.82 -5.57
C ALA A 169 9.35 -1.46 -4.89
N GLN A 170 10.20 -1.38 -3.88
CA GLN A 170 10.51 -0.14 -3.15
C GLN A 170 11.76 0.53 -3.75
N GLY A 171 11.93 1.83 -3.50
CA GLY A 171 13.08 2.59 -4.00
C GLY A 171 14.42 2.17 -3.39
N ASP A 172 14.41 1.72 -2.13
CA ASP A 172 15.55 1.13 -1.42
C ASP A 172 15.04 -0.09 -0.64
N PRO A 173 15.22 -1.31 -1.18
CA PRO A 173 14.72 -2.54 -0.58
C PRO A 173 15.26 -2.81 0.84
N GLU A 174 16.56 -2.59 1.06
CA GLU A 174 17.19 -2.87 2.35
C GLU A 174 16.75 -1.88 3.42
N ALA A 175 16.75 -0.59 3.11
CA ALA A 175 16.28 0.45 4.03
C ALA A 175 14.78 0.27 4.35
N TRP A 176 13.98 -0.15 3.36
CA TRP A 176 12.56 -0.46 3.57
C TRP A 176 12.38 -1.64 4.54
N LEU A 177 13.13 -2.73 4.36
CA LEU A 177 13.09 -3.89 5.26
C LEU A 177 13.46 -3.50 6.70
N ASP A 178 14.52 -2.71 6.87
CA ASP A 178 14.95 -2.23 8.19
C ASP A 178 13.92 -1.30 8.85
N GLU A 179 13.29 -0.43 8.07
CA GLU A 179 12.21 0.43 8.56
C GLU A 179 11.01 -0.39 9.03
N LYS A 180 10.58 -1.39 8.22
CA LYS A 180 9.42 -2.22 8.57
C LYS A 180 9.70 -3.10 9.78
N TYR A 181 10.89 -3.66 9.89
CA TYR A 181 11.29 -4.41 11.07
C TYR A 181 11.31 -3.51 12.33
N ARG A 182 11.92 -2.33 12.25
CA ARG A 182 11.96 -1.38 13.36
C ARG A 182 10.55 -0.97 13.80
N ARG A 183 9.67 -0.68 12.83
CA ARG A 183 8.27 -0.35 13.10
C ARG A 183 7.52 -1.53 13.72
N PHE A 184 7.79 -2.75 13.28
CA PHE A 184 7.21 -3.96 13.89
C PHE A 184 7.62 -4.10 15.36
N CYS A 185 8.85 -3.78 15.72
CA CYS A 185 9.36 -3.83 17.10
C CYS A 185 8.95 -2.63 17.98
N ASP A 186 8.37 -1.57 17.41
CA ASP A 186 7.91 -0.39 18.15
C ASP A 186 6.55 -0.66 18.80
N ILE A 187 6.58 -1.33 19.96
CA ILE A 187 5.37 -1.70 20.72
C ILE A 187 4.57 -0.46 21.14
N ASP A 188 5.25 0.61 21.55
CA ASP A 188 4.60 1.87 21.91
C ASP A 188 3.98 2.55 20.69
N GLY A 189 4.60 2.41 19.51
CA GLY A 189 4.04 2.86 18.25
C GLY A 189 2.75 2.11 17.90
N TRP A 190 2.73 0.80 18.06
CA TRP A 190 1.52 -0.01 17.87
C TRP A 190 0.38 0.42 18.79
N TYR A 191 0.71 0.59 20.09
CA TYR A 191 -0.27 1.08 21.06
C TYR A 191 -0.90 2.40 20.59
N ARG A 192 -0.06 3.39 20.25
CA ARG A 192 -0.52 4.72 19.83
C ARG A 192 -1.36 4.65 18.55
N GLU A 193 -0.91 3.94 17.52
CA GLU A 193 -1.65 3.81 16.24
C GLU A 193 -3.03 3.21 16.44
N VAL A 194 -3.13 2.11 17.19
CA VAL A 194 -4.43 1.45 17.45
C VAL A 194 -5.33 2.34 18.30
N MET A 195 -4.80 3.00 19.32
CA MET A 195 -5.57 3.93 20.14
C MET A 195 -6.06 5.13 19.35
N ASP A 196 -5.25 5.69 18.46
CA ASP A 196 -5.63 6.82 17.61
C ASP A 196 -6.75 6.46 16.63
N VAL A 197 -6.68 5.27 16.00
CA VAL A 197 -7.75 4.76 15.14
C VAL A 197 -9.03 4.55 15.94
N ALA A 198 -8.94 3.92 17.12
CA ALA A 198 -10.09 3.69 17.98
C ALA A 198 -10.75 5.00 18.44
N ARG A 199 -9.95 6.00 18.84
CA ARG A 199 -10.44 7.33 19.22
C ARG A 199 -11.14 8.05 18.07
N GLN A 200 -10.62 7.95 16.84
CA GLN A 200 -11.27 8.51 15.65
C GLN A 200 -12.62 7.85 15.36
N ASP A 201 -12.69 6.50 15.44
CA ASP A 201 -13.95 5.78 15.25
C ASP A 201 -14.97 6.08 16.36
N ILE A 202 -14.52 6.23 17.62
CA ILE A 202 -15.37 6.64 18.75
C ILE A 202 -15.88 8.08 18.56
N ALA A 203 -15.03 9.00 18.12
CA ALA A 203 -15.41 10.39 17.83
C ALA A 203 -16.49 10.45 16.73
N LEU A 204 -16.36 9.63 15.68
CA LEU A 204 -17.39 9.50 14.64
C LEU A 204 -18.72 9.03 15.21
N LEU A 205 -18.72 7.97 16.04
CA LEU A 205 -19.92 7.46 16.70
C LEU A 205 -20.56 8.49 17.64
N LYS A 206 -19.75 9.32 18.30
CA LYS A 206 -20.24 10.46 19.11
C LYS A 206 -20.95 11.48 18.26
N ALA A 207 -20.33 11.91 17.16
CA ALA A 207 -20.92 12.89 16.24
C ALA A 207 -22.27 12.41 15.68
N GLU A 208 -22.34 11.14 15.26
CA GLU A 208 -23.61 10.54 14.80
C GLU A 208 -24.65 10.46 15.91
N THR A 209 -24.26 10.15 17.14
CA THR A 209 -25.18 10.08 18.30
C THR A 209 -25.70 11.48 18.66
N LEU A 210 -24.84 12.50 18.59
CA LEU A 210 -25.24 13.89 18.83
C LEU A 210 -26.24 14.38 17.76
N HIS A 211 -25.97 14.09 16.50
CA HIS A 211 -26.90 14.41 15.40
C HIS A 211 -28.27 13.76 15.58
N ASP A 212 -28.31 12.48 16.03
CA ASP A 212 -29.58 11.82 16.33
C ASP A 212 -30.32 12.48 17.53
N ILE A 213 -29.59 12.97 18.53
CA ILE A 213 -30.18 13.72 19.66
C ILE A 213 -30.80 15.03 19.16
N GLU A 214 -30.09 15.78 18.32
CA GLU A 214 -30.58 17.02 17.71
C GLU A 214 -31.86 16.77 16.88
N THR A 215 -31.83 15.76 16.02
CA THR A 215 -32.97 15.34 15.20
C THR A 215 -34.20 14.97 16.06
N MET A 216 -33.97 14.23 17.16
CA MET A 216 -35.05 13.84 18.07
C MET A 216 -35.61 15.02 18.86
N ASN A 217 -34.79 16.01 19.21
CA ASN A 217 -35.25 17.24 19.85
C ASN A 217 -36.14 18.03 18.89
N ASP A 218 -35.75 18.17 17.63
CA ASP A 218 -36.51 18.90 16.59
C ASP A 218 -37.88 18.24 16.30
N LEU A 219 -37.93 16.90 16.40
CA LEU A 219 -39.17 16.13 16.23
C LEU A 219 -40.04 16.06 17.49
N ALA A 220 -39.70 16.78 18.57
CA ALA A 220 -40.37 16.75 19.85
C ALA A 220 -40.56 15.29 20.41
N SER A 221 -39.55 14.47 20.21
CA SER A 221 -39.56 13.04 20.50
C SER A 221 -39.62 12.76 22.01
N PRO A 222 -40.04 11.54 22.44
CA PRO A 222 -40.12 11.17 23.82
C PRO A 222 -38.81 11.35 24.60
N LEU A 223 -38.89 11.91 25.79
CA LEU A 223 -37.73 12.15 26.67
C LEU A 223 -36.89 10.91 26.93
N SER A 224 -37.54 9.72 27.04
CA SER A 224 -36.83 8.44 27.29
C SER A 224 -35.90 8.03 26.14
N ALA A 225 -36.26 8.36 24.89
CA ALA A 225 -35.46 8.11 23.73
C ALA A 225 -34.22 8.99 23.73
N ILE A 226 -34.40 10.27 24.01
CA ILE A 226 -33.29 11.26 24.10
C ILE A 226 -32.39 10.92 25.29
N GLU A 227 -32.93 10.51 26.44
CA GLU A 227 -32.14 10.04 27.61
C GLU A 227 -31.28 8.81 27.29
N THR A 228 -31.80 7.89 26.45
CA THR A 228 -31.08 6.72 26.02
C THR A 228 -29.85 7.13 25.14
N LEU A 229 -30.08 8.01 24.17
CA LEU A 229 -28.99 8.53 23.31
C LEU A 229 -27.97 9.36 24.09
N LYS A 230 -28.40 10.17 25.07
CA LYS A 230 -27.50 10.89 25.98
C LYS A 230 -26.65 9.95 26.82
N GLY A 231 -27.25 8.83 27.25
CA GLY A 231 -26.49 7.77 27.97
C GLY A 231 -25.43 7.11 27.08
N ASP A 232 -25.76 6.84 25.83
CA ASP A 232 -24.79 6.32 24.83
C ASP A 232 -23.67 7.34 24.55
N LEU A 233 -24.03 8.62 24.39
CA LEU A 233 -23.07 9.72 24.17
C LEU A 233 -22.08 9.87 25.33
N LEU A 234 -22.58 9.78 26.57
CA LEU A 234 -21.72 9.83 27.76
C LEU A 234 -20.77 8.65 27.80
N ALA A 235 -21.27 7.43 27.57
CA ALA A 235 -20.43 6.22 27.53
C ALA A 235 -19.37 6.29 26.44
N LEU A 236 -19.68 6.80 25.25
CA LEU A 236 -18.70 7.02 24.18
C LEU A 236 -17.69 8.11 24.54
N SER A 237 -18.10 9.16 25.27
CA SER A 237 -17.20 10.20 25.73
C SER A 237 -16.20 9.70 26.76
N ASP A 238 -16.63 8.82 27.65
CA ASP A 238 -15.73 8.18 28.62
C ASP A 238 -14.72 7.28 27.92
N LEU A 239 -15.15 6.56 26.86
CA LEU A 239 -14.27 5.68 26.09
C LEU A 239 -13.27 6.44 25.20
N GLU A 240 -13.59 7.64 24.73
CA GLU A 240 -12.68 8.43 23.88
C GLU A 240 -11.38 8.81 24.61
N THR A 241 -11.47 9.01 25.93
CA THR A 241 -10.32 9.34 26.78
C THR A 241 -9.76 8.15 27.54
N ALA A 242 -10.36 6.97 27.35
CA ALA A 242 -9.97 5.76 28.03
C ALA A 242 -8.66 5.18 27.50
N GLU A 243 -7.96 4.45 28.36
CA GLU A 243 -6.80 3.61 28.00
C GLU A 243 -7.26 2.22 27.52
N TRP A 244 -6.32 1.45 26.97
CA TRP A 244 -6.57 0.15 26.33
C TRP A 244 -7.45 -0.79 27.15
N ASP A 245 -7.12 -0.97 28.42
CA ASP A 245 -7.81 -1.94 29.27
C ASP A 245 -9.26 -1.56 29.57
N ALA A 246 -9.57 -0.27 29.58
CA ALA A 246 -10.95 0.22 29.73
C ALA A 246 -11.78 0.03 28.46
N LEU A 247 -11.15 -0.03 27.29
CA LEU A 247 -11.81 -0.38 26.02
C LEU A 247 -12.05 -1.89 25.91
N SER A 248 -11.28 -2.69 26.64
CA SER A 248 -11.44 -4.14 26.65
C SER A 248 -12.79 -4.52 27.28
N GLY A 249 -13.64 -5.16 26.46
CA GLY A 249 -15.00 -5.56 26.90
C GLY A 249 -15.98 -4.41 27.04
N ALA A 250 -15.65 -3.19 26.61
CA ALA A 250 -16.55 -2.05 26.65
C ALA A 250 -17.83 -2.27 25.84
N LYS A 251 -18.97 -1.81 26.37
CA LYS A 251 -20.30 -1.92 25.75
C LYS A 251 -21.04 -0.60 25.85
N PRO A 252 -20.65 0.44 25.06
CA PRO A 252 -21.23 1.77 25.18
C PRO A 252 -22.74 1.81 24.90
N PHE A 253 -23.24 0.87 24.09
CA PHE A 253 -24.66 0.74 23.76
C PHE A 253 -25.33 -0.30 24.65
N GLY A 254 -25.38 -0.04 25.96
CA GLY A 254 -25.94 -0.96 26.96
C GLY A 254 -27.43 -1.21 26.78
N LYS A 255 -27.93 -2.30 27.40
CA LYS A 255 -29.36 -2.64 27.42
C LYS A 255 -30.13 -1.74 28.41
N LYS A 256 -30.37 -0.47 28.08
CA LYS A 256 -31.44 0.28 28.77
C LYS A 256 -32.73 0.07 28.00
N LYS A 257 -33.65 -0.71 28.56
CA LYS A 257 -35.01 -0.80 28.04
C LYS A 257 -35.76 0.48 28.42
N PRO A 258 -36.43 1.17 27.49
CA PRO A 258 -37.33 2.26 27.82
C PRO A 258 -38.42 1.71 28.80
N LYS A 259 -38.69 2.43 29.90
CA LYS A 259 -39.55 1.95 30.99
C LYS A 259 -41.04 2.25 30.80
N ARG A 260 -41.49 2.81 29.66
CA ARG A 260 -42.91 3.16 29.45
C ARG A 260 -43.48 2.73 28.10
N LYS A 261 -44.74 2.29 28.13
CA LYS A 261 -45.53 1.70 27.04
C LYS A 261 -46.25 2.71 26.12
N GLU A 262 -46.05 4.04 26.29
CA GLU A 262 -46.89 5.08 25.69
C GLU A 262 -46.12 5.98 24.64
N GLU A 263 -45.05 5.51 24.09
CA GLU A 263 -44.23 6.28 23.17
C GLU A 263 -44.44 5.85 21.72
N ASP A 264 -44.34 6.79 20.77
CA ASP A 264 -44.53 6.54 19.35
C ASP A 264 -43.69 5.34 18.87
N PRO A 265 -44.33 4.25 18.38
CA PRO A 265 -43.61 3.03 17.98
C PRO A 265 -42.61 3.26 16.86
N GLY A 266 -42.87 4.20 15.93
CA GLY A 266 -42.02 4.47 14.78
C GLY A 266 -40.72 5.14 15.18
N GLN A 267 -40.75 6.10 16.09
CA GLN A 267 -39.56 6.79 16.59
C GLN A 267 -38.64 5.87 17.41
N ASN A 268 -39.25 5.00 18.21
CA ASN A 268 -38.51 3.98 18.97
C ASN A 268 -37.83 2.97 18.07
N GLU A 269 -38.45 2.59 16.95
CA GLU A 269 -37.87 1.67 15.96
C GLU A 269 -36.69 2.32 15.23
N TYR A 270 -36.83 3.58 14.86
CA TYR A 270 -35.73 4.35 14.22
C TYR A 270 -34.50 4.43 15.14
N ILE A 271 -34.68 4.83 16.40
CA ILE A 271 -33.56 4.91 17.37
C ILE A 271 -32.91 3.55 17.59
N LYS A 272 -33.72 2.51 17.69
CA LYS A 272 -33.22 1.14 17.85
C LYS A 272 -32.36 0.73 16.66
N LEU A 273 -32.84 0.98 15.43
CA LEU A 273 -32.09 0.68 14.21
C LEU A 273 -30.75 1.44 14.17
N ARG A 274 -30.78 2.75 14.45
CA ARG A 274 -29.54 3.58 14.49
C ARG A 274 -28.56 3.10 15.55
N ARG A 275 -29.04 2.74 16.73
CA ARG A 275 -28.20 2.18 17.79
C ARG A 275 -27.62 0.82 17.43
N ASP A 276 -28.40 -0.06 16.79
CA ASP A 276 -27.93 -1.38 16.35
C ASP A 276 -26.83 -1.24 15.29
N ILE A 277 -26.97 -0.28 14.36
CA ILE A 277 -25.92 0.05 13.37
C ILE A 277 -24.64 0.52 14.07
N ARG A 278 -24.75 1.49 14.99
CA ARG A 278 -23.58 2.03 15.72
C ARG A 278 -22.94 0.96 16.61
N LYS A 279 -23.75 0.14 17.26
CA LYS A 279 -23.24 -0.99 18.05
C LYS A 279 -22.42 -1.95 17.19
N LYS A 280 -22.95 -2.33 16.03
CA LYS A 280 -22.24 -3.20 15.09
C LYS A 280 -20.95 -2.53 14.60
N TYR A 281 -21.00 -1.24 14.26
CA TYR A 281 -19.81 -0.49 13.89
C TYR A 281 -18.75 -0.52 14.99
N PHE A 282 -19.13 -0.26 16.24
CA PHE A 282 -18.22 -0.32 17.39
C PHE A 282 -17.61 -1.73 17.57
N GLU A 283 -18.43 -2.78 17.48
CA GLU A 283 -17.96 -4.16 17.60
C GLU A 283 -16.98 -4.55 16.49
N ASP A 284 -17.25 -4.14 15.25
CA ASP A 284 -16.46 -4.50 14.06
C ASP A 284 -15.19 -3.62 13.90
N ARG A 285 -15.21 -2.38 14.36
CA ARG A 285 -14.16 -1.39 14.10
C ARG A 285 -13.34 -1.01 15.33
N VAL A 286 -13.95 -0.99 16.51
CA VAL A 286 -13.27 -0.61 17.74
C VAL A 286 -12.98 -1.84 18.59
N ALA A 287 -14.01 -2.54 19.06
CA ALA A 287 -13.85 -3.63 20.02
C ALA A 287 -13.00 -4.79 19.50
N VAL A 288 -12.84 -4.91 18.17
CA VAL A 288 -12.02 -5.96 17.55
C VAL A 288 -10.56 -5.91 18.01
N TYR A 289 -10.02 -4.72 18.29
CA TYR A 289 -8.64 -4.54 18.73
C TYR A 289 -8.44 -4.79 20.23
N PHE A 290 -9.48 -4.62 21.05
CA PHE A 290 -9.42 -4.63 22.51
C PHE A 290 -9.98 -5.92 23.13
N ARG A 291 -9.74 -7.06 22.49
CA ARG A 291 -10.21 -8.37 22.98
C ARG A 291 -9.44 -8.90 24.17
N ARG A 292 -8.22 -8.43 24.35
CA ARG A 292 -7.28 -8.84 25.40
C ARG A 292 -6.50 -7.61 25.90
N PRO A 293 -5.89 -7.70 27.11
CA PRO A 293 -4.98 -6.66 27.59
C PRO A 293 -3.84 -6.37 26.59
N PHE A 294 -3.37 -5.14 26.53
CA PHE A 294 -2.27 -4.78 25.62
C PHE A 294 -0.99 -5.56 25.94
N SER A 295 -0.73 -5.87 27.20
CA SER A 295 0.43 -6.68 27.63
C SER A 295 0.54 -8.02 26.91
N ASP A 296 -0.60 -8.65 26.59
CA ASP A 296 -0.62 -9.93 25.89
C ASP A 296 -0.13 -9.76 24.45
N TYR A 297 -0.63 -8.72 23.75
CA TYR A 297 -0.17 -8.39 22.41
C TYR A 297 1.31 -7.99 22.39
N ALA A 298 1.73 -7.16 23.35
CA ALA A 298 3.14 -6.76 23.49
C ALA A 298 4.05 -7.97 23.68
N SER A 299 3.64 -8.93 24.50
CA SER A 299 4.38 -10.18 24.73
C SER A 299 4.46 -11.03 23.47
N GLU A 300 3.37 -11.17 22.73
CA GLU A 300 3.33 -11.92 21.46
C GLU A 300 4.21 -11.26 20.40
N ILE A 301 4.13 -9.93 20.23
CA ILE A 301 4.99 -9.18 19.30
C ILE A 301 6.46 -9.38 19.66
N SER A 302 6.81 -9.26 20.95
CA SER A 302 8.18 -9.44 21.43
C SER A 302 8.68 -10.87 21.16
N ALA A 303 7.82 -11.87 21.36
CA ALA A 303 8.19 -13.28 21.15
C ALA A 303 8.51 -13.60 19.67
N VAL A 304 7.86 -12.93 18.73
CA VAL A 304 8.11 -13.14 17.29
C VAL A 304 9.11 -12.16 16.70
N ALA A 305 9.46 -11.08 17.39
CA ALA A 305 10.34 -10.04 16.87
C ALA A 305 11.72 -10.58 16.46
N GLU A 306 12.30 -11.49 17.24
CA GLU A 306 13.58 -12.13 16.92
C GLU A 306 13.50 -12.95 15.62
N ALA A 307 12.41 -13.70 15.45
CA ALA A 307 12.20 -14.49 14.23
C ALA A 307 12.00 -13.61 13.00
N ILE A 308 11.22 -12.52 13.12
CA ILE A 308 11.04 -11.52 12.04
C ILE A 308 12.37 -10.83 11.71
N GLY A 309 13.19 -10.51 12.73
CA GLY A 309 14.55 -9.98 12.53
C GLY A 309 15.44 -10.95 11.76
N THR A 310 15.39 -12.24 12.10
CA THR A 310 16.11 -13.30 11.40
C THR A 310 15.64 -13.41 9.95
N LEU A 311 14.32 -13.43 9.70
CA LEU A 311 13.76 -13.44 8.34
C LEU A 311 14.22 -12.22 7.53
N THR A 312 14.18 -11.04 8.12
CA THR A 312 14.63 -9.79 7.47
C THR A 312 16.10 -9.87 7.08
N ALA A 313 16.97 -10.36 7.99
CA ALA A 313 18.39 -10.56 7.72
C ALA A 313 18.63 -11.59 6.62
N MET A 314 17.87 -12.69 6.60
CA MET A 314 17.97 -13.73 5.57
C MET A 314 17.56 -13.18 4.19
N VAL A 315 16.49 -12.39 4.11
CA VAL A 315 16.06 -11.77 2.85
C VAL A 315 17.14 -10.80 2.33
N LYS A 316 17.73 -9.98 3.19
CA LYS A 316 18.83 -9.07 2.80
C LYS A 316 20.05 -9.83 2.31
N THR A 317 20.46 -10.90 3.01
CA THR A 317 21.58 -11.75 2.60
C THR A 317 21.31 -12.44 1.26
N PHE A 318 20.10 -12.94 1.08
CA PHE A 318 19.70 -13.58 -0.18
C PHE A 318 19.65 -12.58 -1.32
N PHE A 319 19.16 -11.36 -1.07
CA PHE A 319 19.14 -10.28 -2.05
C PHE A 319 20.55 -9.94 -2.58
N GLN A 320 21.56 -9.95 -1.70
CA GLN A 320 22.95 -9.70 -2.09
C GLN A 320 23.59 -10.85 -2.90
N ARG A 321 23.05 -12.07 -2.81
CA ARG A 321 23.52 -13.26 -3.54
C ARG A 321 22.85 -13.42 -4.91
N TYR A 322 21.64 -12.90 -5.05
CA TYR A 322 20.84 -12.98 -6.27
C TYR A 322 21.17 -11.83 -7.25
#